data_b0d4dd088015b270b6c3116d233063b1
#
_entry.id   b0d4dd088015b270b6c3116d233063b1
#
_cell.length_a   1.000
_cell.length_b   1.000
_cell.length_c   1.000
_cell.angle_alpha   90.00
_cell.angle_beta   90.00
_cell.angle_gamma   90.00
#
_symmetry.space_group_name_H-M   'P 1'
#
loop_
_entity.id
_entity.type
_entity.pdbx_description
1 polymer ?
#
loop_
_entity_poly.entity_id
_entity_poly.type
_entity_poly.pdbx_seq_one_letter_code
_entity_poly.pdbx_strand_id
1 'polypeptide(L)'
;TAAIIPAFNEAESLPNVISEIKGLFPDHLIIVVDDGSTDGTADIAKEFGCVCLSMPFNLGIGGALRLGFRYCMDRGIDCAYQFDADGQHDPTQISSLLSELEHSDMAVGSRFATDCSYEVGQSRKAAMNFLRFLVRIYTGQRFTDTSSGFRAFRNPVIKLFAKEYPVEYMDSVEALLIASKNGFKISEIPVKMRERSAGQPSNRNFRLIYYFL
;
A
#
# COMPACT_ATOMS: atom_id res chain seq x y z
N THR A 1 8.13 -10.79 -9.84
CA THR A 1 7.70 -9.77 -8.86
C THR A 1 6.81 -8.73 -9.54
N ALA A 2 5.79 -8.22 -8.84
CA ALA A 2 4.90 -7.19 -9.36
C ALA A 2 4.76 -6.00 -8.39
N ALA A 3 4.69 -4.78 -8.95
CA ALA A 3 4.24 -3.58 -8.26
C ALA A 3 2.74 -3.41 -8.45
N ILE A 4 1.96 -3.25 -7.40
CA ILE A 4 0.55 -2.88 -7.44
C ILE A 4 0.46 -1.40 -7.08
N ILE A 5 0.02 -0.57 -8.03
CA ILE A 5 -0.07 0.88 -7.88
C ILE A 5 -1.54 1.29 -7.98
N PRO A 6 -2.24 1.46 -6.84
CA PRO A 6 -3.56 2.05 -6.85
C PRO A 6 -3.45 3.54 -7.23
N ALA A 7 -4.29 4.00 -8.14
CA ALA A 7 -4.25 5.37 -8.66
C ALA A 7 -5.67 5.93 -8.84
N PHE A 8 -5.89 7.15 -8.36
CA PHE A 8 -7.12 7.91 -8.60
C PHE A 8 -6.81 9.39 -8.81
N ASN A 9 -6.90 9.85 -10.06
CA ASN A 9 -6.54 11.20 -10.47
C ASN A 9 -5.08 11.55 -10.11
N GLU A 10 -4.14 10.71 -10.56
CA GLU A 10 -2.71 10.82 -10.31
C GLU A 10 -1.90 11.00 -11.61
N ALA A 11 -2.51 11.59 -12.66
CA ALA A 11 -1.87 11.80 -13.94
C ALA A 11 -0.57 12.62 -13.85
N GLU A 12 -0.45 13.51 -12.86
CA GLU A 12 0.72 14.36 -12.67
C GLU A 12 1.90 13.60 -12.03
N SER A 13 1.66 12.73 -11.06
CA SER A 13 2.68 12.02 -10.27
C SER A 13 3.09 10.68 -10.89
N LEU A 14 2.14 9.99 -11.50
CA LEU A 14 2.29 8.62 -11.98
C LEU A 14 3.46 8.42 -12.98
N PRO A 15 3.75 9.31 -13.95
CA PRO A 15 4.87 9.17 -14.86
C PRO A 15 6.22 9.02 -14.16
N ASN A 16 6.46 9.84 -13.15
CA ASN A 16 7.69 9.83 -12.37
C ASN A 16 7.81 8.54 -11.57
N VAL A 17 6.73 8.13 -10.89
CA VAL A 17 6.67 6.90 -10.11
C VAL A 17 6.98 5.67 -10.98
N ILE A 18 6.36 5.55 -12.13
CA ILE A 18 6.61 4.43 -13.06
C ILE A 18 8.05 4.45 -13.56
N SER A 19 8.55 5.62 -13.94
CA SER A 19 9.92 5.77 -14.47
C SER A 19 10.98 5.38 -13.43
N GLU A 20 10.83 5.81 -12.18
CA GLU A 20 11.73 5.46 -11.09
C GLU A 20 11.73 3.95 -10.80
N ILE A 21 10.55 3.32 -10.74
CA ILE A 21 10.46 1.87 -10.52
C ILE A 21 11.10 1.12 -11.69
N LYS A 22 10.80 1.48 -12.93
CA LYS A 22 11.40 0.83 -14.12
C LYS A 22 12.90 1.02 -14.20
N GLY A 23 13.41 2.19 -13.81
CA GLY A 23 14.84 2.46 -13.79
C GLY A 23 15.62 1.58 -12.82
N LEU A 24 15.03 1.26 -11.66
CA LEU A 24 15.66 0.41 -10.64
C LEU A 24 15.34 -1.08 -10.81
N PHE A 25 14.15 -1.41 -11.30
CA PHE A 25 13.61 -2.77 -11.38
C PHE A 25 12.97 -3.01 -12.77
N PRO A 26 13.75 -3.08 -13.86
CA PRO A 26 13.21 -3.20 -15.23
C PRO A 26 12.40 -4.48 -15.46
N ASP A 27 12.66 -5.53 -14.69
CA ASP A 27 11.98 -6.83 -14.79
C ASP A 27 10.71 -6.93 -13.93
N HIS A 28 10.38 -5.91 -13.13
CA HIS A 28 9.17 -5.93 -12.33
C HIS A 28 7.95 -5.59 -13.19
N LEU A 29 6.91 -6.40 -13.06
CA LEU A 29 5.61 -6.11 -13.67
C LEU A 29 4.96 -4.96 -12.94
N ILE A 30 4.65 -3.86 -13.63
CA ILE A 30 3.92 -2.73 -13.05
C ILE A 30 2.45 -2.87 -13.39
N ILE A 31 1.62 -2.93 -12.35
CA ILE A 31 0.16 -3.03 -12.42
C ILE A 31 -0.42 -1.75 -11.83
N VAL A 32 -0.89 -0.86 -12.69
CA VAL A 32 -1.61 0.33 -12.27
C VAL A 32 -3.10 -0.03 -12.19
N VAL A 33 -3.69 0.16 -11.02
CA VAL A 33 -5.14 -0.01 -10.84
C VAL A 33 -5.77 1.37 -10.78
N ASP A 34 -6.35 1.75 -11.89
CA ASP A 34 -7.04 3.03 -12.04
C ASP A 34 -8.45 2.95 -11.45
N ASP A 35 -8.67 3.61 -10.34
CA ASP A 35 -9.90 3.59 -9.55
C ASP A 35 -10.95 4.59 -10.09
N GLY A 36 -11.19 4.57 -11.40
CA GLY A 36 -12.18 5.41 -12.06
C GLY A 36 -11.74 6.87 -12.21
N SER A 37 -10.47 7.12 -12.55
CA SER A 37 -9.95 8.47 -12.77
C SER A 37 -10.61 9.17 -13.96
N THR A 38 -10.56 10.51 -13.92
CA THR A 38 -11.11 11.39 -14.97
C THR A 38 -10.04 12.29 -15.61
N ASP A 39 -8.77 12.18 -15.20
CA ASP A 39 -7.66 13.07 -15.55
C ASP A 39 -6.64 12.48 -16.55
N GLY A 40 -6.91 11.31 -17.12
CA GLY A 40 -5.98 10.65 -18.04
C GLY A 40 -4.99 9.68 -17.37
N THR A 41 -5.11 9.41 -16.06
CA THR A 41 -4.27 8.46 -15.32
C THR A 41 -4.15 7.09 -16.02
N ALA A 42 -5.27 6.54 -16.51
CA ALA A 42 -5.29 5.24 -17.20
C ALA A 42 -4.51 5.25 -18.53
N ASP A 43 -4.58 6.35 -19.28
CA ASP A 43 -3.89 6.46 -20.56
C ASP A 43 -2.38 6.58 -20.37
N ILE A 44 -1.95 7.35 -19.38
CA ILE A 44 -0.54 7.42 -18.95
C ILE A 44 -0.01 6.03 -18.59
N ALA A 45 -0.74 5.26 -17.78
CA ALA A 45 -0.31 3.90 -17.44
C ALA A 45 -0.09 3.02 -18.66
N LYS A 46 -0.97 3.10 -19.67
CA LYS A 46 -0.84 2.36 -20.94
C LYS A 46 0.33 2.85 -21.79
N GLU A 47 0.50 4.17 -21.91
CA GLU A 47 1.62 4.79 -22.64
C GLU A 47 2.98 4.36 -22.10
N PHE A 48 3.08 4.24 -20.77
CA PHE A 48 4.27 3.70 -20.11
C PHE A 48 4.40 2.17 -20.20
N GLY A 49 3.50 1.47 -20.93
CA GLY A 49 3.55 0.02 -21.09
C GLY A 49 3.31 -0.76 -19.80
N CYS A 50 2.55 -0.21 -18.87
CA CYS A 50 2.11 -0.90 -17.66
C CYS A 50 0.84 -1.70 -17.92
N VAL A 51 0.59 -2.72 -17.09
CA VAL A 51 -0.74 -3.32 -17.02
C VAL A 51 -1.66 -2.28 -16.37
N CYS A 52 -2.69 -1.84 -17.09
CA CYS A 52 -3.68 -0.92 -16.57
C CYS A 52 -5.00 -1.66 -16.34
N LEU A 53 -5.46 -1.69 -15.09
CA LEU A 53 -6.75 -2.25 -14.68
C LEU A 53 -7.67 -1.07 -14.34
N SER A 54 -8.52 -0.67 -15.29
CA SER A 54 -9.44 0.47 -15.08
C SER A 54 -10.77 0.01 -14.51
N MET A 55 -11.19 0.66 -13.44
CA MET A 55 -12.48 0.44 -12.78
C MET A 55 -13.52 1.45 -13.33
N PRO A 56 -14.80 1.06 -13.44
CA PRO A 56 -15.81 1.93 -14.02
C PRO A 56 -16.21 3.11 -13.11
N PHE A 57 -15.88 3.03 -11.83
CA PHE A 57 -16.14 4.08 -10.82
C PHE A 57 -15.21 3.88 -9.62
N ASN A 58 -15.04 4.93 -8.82
CA ASN A 58 -14.18 4.90 -7.64
C ASN A 58 -14.77 3.99 -6.54
N LEU A 59 -14.04 2.93 -6.20
CA LEU A 59 -14.33 2.01 -5.09
C LEU A 59 -13.44 2.25 -3.86
N GLY A 60 -12.46 3.16 -3.98
CA GLY A 60 -11.46 3.41 -2.97
C GLY A 60 -10.26 2.47 -3.04
N ILE A 61 -9.20 2.85 -2.31
CA ILE A 61 -7.91 2.17 -2.34
C ILE A 61 -8.01 0.66 -2.08
N GLY A 62 -8.87 0.26 -1.17
CA GLY A 62 -9.09 -1.16 -0.83
C GLY A 62 -9.65 -1.95 -2.01
N GLY A 63 -10.62 -1.39 -2.74
CA GLY A 63 -11.17 -1.98 -3.96
C GLY A 63 -10.12 -2.11 -5.05
N ALA A 64 -9.32 -1.06 -5.27
CA ALA A 64 -8.23 -1.06 -6.24
C ALA A 64 -7.16 -2.11 -5.89
N LEU A 65 -6.72 -2.17 -4.63
CA LEU A 65 -5.74 -3.16 -4.18
C LEU A 65 -6.26 -4.59 -4.33
N ARG A 66 -7.52 -4.84 -3.97
CA ARG A 66 -8.13 -6.16 -4.13
C ARG A 66 -8.12 -6.62 -5.59
N LEU A 67 -8.40 -5.72 -6.54
CA LEU A 67 -8.32 -6.01 -7.97
C LEU A 67 -6.88 -6.31 -8.40
N GLY A 68 -5.91 -5.54 -7.92
CA GLY A 68 -4.48 -5.77 -8.17
C GLY A 68 -4.02 -7.15 -7.64
N PHE A 69 -4.40 -7.51 -6.41
CA PHE A 69 -4.12 -8.83 -5.86
C PHE A 69 -4.79 -9.96 -6.66
N ARG A 70 -6.03 -9.74 -7.12
CA ARG A 70 -6.73 -10.69 -7.96
C ARG A 70 -5.99 -10.95 -9.27
N TYR A 71 -5.53 -9.89 -9.92
CA TYR A 71 -4.71 -10.01 -11.13
C TYR A 71 -3.40 -10.77 -10.85
N CYS A 72 -2.71 -10.46 -9.77
CA CYS A 72 -1.48 -11.18 -9.37
C CYS A 72 -1.74 -12.66 -9.13
N MET A 73 -2.83 -13.00 -8.42
CA MET A 73 -3.22 -14.39 -8.17
C MET A 73 -3.50 -15.14 -9.49
N ASP A 74 -4.28 -14.55 -10.39
CA ASP A 74 -4.69 -15.18 -11.65
C ASP A 74 -3.50 -15.35 -12.61
N ARG A 75 -2.43 -14.56 -12.46
CA ARG A 75 -1.16 -14.65 -13.20
C ARG A 75 -0.08 -15.48 -12.51
N GLY A 76 -0.35 -16.02 -11.33
CA GLY A 76 0.61 -16.83 -10.58
C GLY A 76 1.83 -16.04 -10.10
N ILE A 77 1.68 -14.77 -9.77
CA ILE A 77 2.77 -13.92 -9.28
C ILE A 77 3.19 -14.40 -7.87
N ASP A 78 4.48 -14.66 -7.69
CA ASP A 78 5.02 -15.17 -6.43
C ASP A 78 5.18 -14.10 -5.36
N CYS A 79 5.59 -12.90 -5.77
CA CYS A 79 5.80 -11.77 -4.87
C CYS A 79 5.20 -10.49 -5.48
N ALA A 80 4.52 -9.70 -4.67
CA ALA A 80 4.04 -8.39 -5.06
C ALA A 80 4.33 -7.36 -3.97
N TYR A 81 4.36 -6.09 -4.33
CA TYR A 81 4.42 -4.99 -3.37
C TYR A 81 3.44 -3.89 -3.78
N GLN A 82 2.88 -3.23 -2.76
CA GLN A 82 2.09 -2.02 -2.94
C GLN A 82 3.00 -0.82 -3.00
N PHE A 83 2.74 0.07 -3.94
CA PHE A 83 3.46 1.32 -4.11
C PHE A 83 2.46 2.43 -4.49
N ASP A 84 2.42 3.51 -3.71
CA ASP A 84 1.42 4.55 -3.93
C ASP A 84 1.82 5.46 -5.12
N ALA A 85 0.83 5.92 -5.87
CA ALA A 85 1.04 6.73 -7.08
C ALA A 85 1.46 8.19 -6.78
N ASP A 86 1.42 8.63 -5.52
CA ASP A 86 1.67 10.03 -5.10
C ASP A 86 3.16 10.41 -4.93
N GLY A 87 4.07 9.46 -5.16
CA GLY A 87 5.52 9.67 -5.09
C GLY A 87 6.09 9.74 -3.68
N GLN A 88 5.31 9.46 -2.62
CA GLN A 88 5.81 9.48 -1.24
C GLN A 88 6.69 8.26 -0.90
N HIS A 89 6.48 7.13 -1.54
CA HIS A 89 7.33 5.96 -1.35
C HIS A 89 8.67 6.13 -2.07
N ASP A 90 9.77 5.77 -1.40
CA ASP A 90 11.10 5.77 -2.00
C ASP A 90 11.38 4.41 -2.67
N PRO A 91 11.49 4.34 -4.01
CA PRO A 91 11.68 3.08 -4.72
C PRO A 91 13.02 2.40 -4.41
N THR A 92 14.03 3.13 -3.91
CA THR A 92 15.30 2.51 -3.49
C THR A 92 15.13 1.54 -2.33
N GLN A 93 14.04 1.62 -1.58
CA GLN A 93 13.76 0.76 -0.43
C GLN A 93 12.95 -0.50 -0.78
N ILE A 94 12.52 -0.64 -2.03
CA ILE A 94 11.78 -1.83 -2.50
C ILE A 94 12.61 -3.12 -2.27
N SER A 95 13.92 -3.09 -2.57
CA SER A 95 14.79 -4.25 -2.36
C SER A 95 14.80 -4.72 -0.91
N SER A 96 14.90 -3.80 0.05
CA SER A 96 14.88 -4.12 1.48
C SER A 96 13.53 -4.70 1.91
N LEU A 97 12.43 -4.16 1.35
CA LEU A 97 11.09 -4.65 1.64
C LEU A 97 10.87 -6.07 1.08
N LEU A 98 11.36 -6.35 -0.13
CA LEU A 98 11.27 -7.66 -0.76
C LEU A 98 12.18 -8.70 -0.08
N SER A 99 13.39 -8.32 0.35
CA SER A 99 14.30 -9.24 1.04
C SER A 99 13.75 -9.72 2.39
N GLU A 100 12.93 -8.90 3.06
CA GLU A 100 12.26 -9.32 4.30
C GLU A 100 11.27 -10.47 4.09
N LEU A 101 10.77 -10.67 2.87
CA LEU A 101 9.93 -11.81 2.52
C LEU A 101 10.66 -13.17 2.56
N GLU A 102 11.99 -13.21 2.69
CA GLU A 102 12.71 -14.45 2.96
C GLU A 102 12.38 -15.01 4.34
N HIS A 103 11.99 -14.13 5.27
CA HIS A 103 11.73 -14.46 6.66
C HIS A 103 10.28 -14.25 7.10
N SER A 104 9.44 -13.63 6.24
CA SER A 104 8.04 -13.33 6.53
C SER A 104 7.15 -13.57 5.31
N ASP A 105 5.84 -13.63 5.53
CA ASP A 105 4.85 -13.73 4.46
C ASP A 105 4.39 -12.37 3.96
N MET A 106 4.51 -11.36 4.83
CA MET A 106 4.17 -9.96 4.58
C MET A 106 5.20 -9.06 5.25
N ALA A 107 5.74 -8.10 4.52
CA ALA A 107 6.62 -7.07 5.05
C ALA A 107 5.95 -5.70 4.99
N VAL A 108 6.12 -4.90 6.04
CA VAL A 108 5.56 -3.55 6.17
C VAL A 108 6.68 -2.54 6.36
N GLY A 109 6.74 -1.55 5.49
CA GLY A 109 7.64 -0.40 5.65
C GLY A 109 7.09 0.56 6.70
N SER A 110 7.75 0.68 7.84
CA SER A 110 7.34 1.54 8.93
C SER A 110 8.09 2.87 8.94
N ARG A 111 7.34 3.97 8.99
CA ARG A 111 7.85 5.34 9.18
C ARG A 111 8.34 5.61 10.60
N PHE A 112 7.99 4.74 11.54
CA PHE A 112 8.19 4.92 12.98
C PHE A 112 9.09 3.87 13.62
N ALA A 113 9.67 2.95 12.84
CA ALA A 113 10.53 1.88 13.35
C ALA A 113 11.92 2.37 13.77
N THR A 114 12.36 3.53 13.31
CA THR A 114 13.54 4.24 13.80
C THR A 114 13.11 5.57 14.38
N ASP A 115 13.92 6.18 15.29
CA ASP A 115 13.71 7.51 15.90
C ASP A 115 13.71 8.67 14.88
N CYS A 116 13.23 8.44 13.68
CA CYS A 116 13.05 9.46 12.67
C CYS A 116 11.94 10.41 13.13
N SER A 117 12.25 11.68 13.24
CA SER A 117 11.45 12.82 13.67
C SER A 117 10.25 13.12 12.77
N TYR A 118 9.34 12.15 12.61
CA TYR A 118 8.05 12.44 12.02
C TYR A 118 7.15 13.07 13.09
N GLU A 119 7.12 14.41 13.12
CA GLU A 119 6.30 15.15 14.08
C GLU A 119 4.81 14.96 13.80
N VAL A 120 4.14 14.28 14.71
CA VAL A 120 2.70 14.05 14.67
C VAL A 120 2.06 14.84 15.80
N GLY A 121 1.01 15.60 15.50
CA GLY A 121 0.24 16.32 16.54
C GLY A 121 -0.27 15.37 17.65
N GLN A 122 -0.35 15.88 18.89
CA GLN A 122 -0.61 15.07 20.09
C GLN A 122 -1.90 14.23 20.02
N SER A 123 -2.99 14.79 19.48
CA SER A 123 -4.27 14.07 19.32
C SER A 123 -4.15 12.91 18.34
N ARG A 124 -3.46 13.09 17.22
CA ARG A 124 -3.19 12.05 16.24
C ARG A 124 -2.28 10.95 16.82
N LYS A 125 -1.28 11.34 17.63
CA LYS A 125 -0.40 10.39 18.34
C LYS A 125 -1.18 9.52 19.32
N ALA A 126 -2.14 10.09 20.07
CA ALA A 126 -2.99 9.33 20.98
C ALA A 126 -3.87 8.31 20.25
N ALA A 127 -4.52 8.73 19.15
CA ALA A 127 -5.33 7.84 18.32
C ALA A 127 -4.49 6.70 17.70
N MET A 128 -3.31 7.00 17.20
CA MET A 128 -2.38 5.99 16.67
C MET A 128 -1.94 4.98 17.74
N ASN A 129 -1.63 5.46 18.96
CA ASN A 129 -1.23 4.57 20.06
C ASN A 129 -2.39 3.67 20.50
N PHE A 130 -3.61 4.19 20.53
CA PHE A 130 -4.79 3.39 20.82
C PHE A 130 -5.02 2.31 19.76
N LEU A 131 -4.89 2.67 18.48
CA LEU A 131 -5.03 1.72 17.38
C LEU A 131 -3.94 0.63 17.42
N ARG A 132 -2.67 1.00 17.66
CA ARG A 132 -1.56 0.05 17.86
C ARG A 132 -1.83 -0.91 19.03
N PHE A 133 -2.40 -0.40 20.11
CA PHE A 133 -2.79 -1.20 21.28
C PHE A 133 -3.86 -2.22 20.91
N LEU A 134 -4.92 -1.82 20.20
CA LEU A 134 -5.96 -2.73 19.73
C LEU A 134 -5.38 -3.81 18.78
N VAL A 135 -4.61 -3.41 17.78
CA VAL A 135 -3.95 -4.35 16.85
C VAL A 135 -3.10 -5.34 17.62
N ARG A 136 -2.34 -4.89 18.64
CA ARG A 136 -1.54 -5.78 19.48
C ARG A 136 -2.38 -6.81 20.26
N ILE A 137 -3.53 -6.41 20.79
CA ILE A 137 -4.42 -7.34 21.50
C ILE A 137 -4.91 -8.44 20.54
N TYR A 138 -5.31 -8.07 19.32
CA TYR A 138 -5.87 -9.00 18.35
C TYR A 138 -4.83 -9.89 17.68
N THR A 139 -3.63 -9.37 17.41
CA THR A 139 -2.59 -10.09 16.66
C THR A 139 -1.53 -10.73 17.55
N GLY A 140 -1.43 -10.33 18.81
CA GLY A 140 -0.31 -10.67 19.69
C GLY A 140 1.01 -10.00 19.32
N GLN A 141 1.08 -9.25 18.21
CA GLN A 141 2.28 -8.61 17.68
C GLN A 141 2.25 -7.10 17.91
N ARG A 142 3.43 -6.49 18.00
CA ARG A 142 3.59 -5.04 18.11
C ARG A 142 3.92 -4.48 16.74
N PHE A 143 3.09 -3.56 16.25
CA PHE A 143 3.34 -2.78 15.05
C PHE A 143 3.61 -1.34 15.40
N THR A 144 4.65 -0.76 14.77
CA THR A 144 4.99 0.66 14.93
C THR A 144 4.25 1.53 13.92
N ASP A 145 3.87 0.98 12.75
CA ASP A 145 3.09 1.68 11.72
C ASP A 145 1.96 0.81 11.16
N THR A 146 0.77 0.93 11.73
CA THR A 146 -0.41 0.20 11.27
C THR A 146 -1.07 0.78 10.01
N SER A 147 -0.66 1.99 9.59
CA SER A 147 -1.28 2.74 8.49
C SER A 147 -0.40 2.87 7.24
N SER A 148 0.77 2.23 7.23
CA SER A 148 1.65 2.26 6.05
C SER A 148 1.03 1.50 4.89
N GLY A 149 1.03 2.11 3.68
CA GLY A 149 0.71 1.46 2.42
C GLY A 149 1.91 0.78 1.76
N PHE A 150 3.14 1.07 2.20
CA PHE A 150 4.34 0.48 1.61
C PHE A 150 4.57 -0.93 2.15
N ARG A 151 4.12 -1.93 1.41
CA ARG A 151 4.06 -3.33 1.85
C ARG A 151 4.48 -4.28 0.75
N ALA A 152 5.09 -5.42 1.12
CA ALA A 152 5.35 -6.51 0.21
C ALA A 152 4.68 -7.81 0.71
N PHE A 153 4.38 -8.70 -0.22
CA PHE A 153 3.54 -9.87 0.00
C PHE A 153 4.07 -11.08 -0.76
N ARG A 154 4.07 -12.25 -0.13
CA ARG A 154 4.28 -13.53 -0.79
C ARG A 154 2.97 -14.07 -1.38
N ASN A 155 3.10 -15.02 -2.31
CA ASN A 155 1.97 -15.66 -3.00
C ASN A 155 0.82 -16.11 -2.08
N PRO A 156 1.04 -16.73 -0.90
CA PRO A 156 -0.07 -17.12 -0.01
C PRO A 156 -0.90 -15.94 0.48
N VAL A 157 -0.25 -14.79 0.80
CA VAL A 157 -0.93 -13.57 1.22
C VAL A 157 -1.64 -12.91 0.02
N ILE A 158 -1.01 -12.92 -1.17
CA ILE A 158 -1.64 -12.44 -2.41
C ILE A 158 -2.95 -13.20 -2.67
N LYS A 159 -2.95 -14.53 -2.53
CA LYS A 159 -4.16 -15.36 -2.70
C LYS A 159 -5.25 -15.06 -1.69
N LEU A 160 -4.89 -14.80 -0.45
CA LEU A 160 -5.83 -14.38 0.58
C LEU A 160 -6.43 -13.01 0.22
N PHE A 161 -5.59 -12.03 -0.07
CA PHE A 161 -6.02 -10.65 -0.34
C PHE A 161 -6.76 -10.49 -1.67
N ALA A 162 -6.54 -11.37 -2.64
CA ALA A 162 -7.36 -11.43 -3.84
C ALA A 162 -8.84 -11.71 -3.56
N LYS A 163 -9.16 -12.32 -2.40
CA LYS A 163 -10.52 -12.68 -1.99
C LYS A 163 -11.06 -11.80 -0.86
N GLU A 164 -10.20 -11.47 0.09
CA GLU A 164 -10.58 -10.93 1.40
C GLU A 164 -9.93 -9.58 1.73
N TYR A 165 -9.21 -8.92 0.78
CA TYR A 165 -8.66 -7.59 1.07
C TYR A 165 -9.80 -6.64 1.43
N PRO A 166 -9.68 -5.88 2.52
CA PRO A 166 -10.73 -4.98 2.97
C PRO A 166 -10.96 -3.87 1.94
N VAL A 167 -12.21 -3.53 1.71
CA VAL A 167 -12.60 -2.49 0.74
C VAL A 167 -13.07 -1.21 1.43
N GLU A 168 -13.11 -1.23 2.77
CA GLU A 168 -13.57 -0.09 3.57
C GLU A 168 -12.39 0.80 4.03
N TYR A 169 -12.70 1.82 4.81
CA TYR A 169 -11.86 2.97 5.07
C TYR A 169 -10.56 2.71 5.87
N MET A 170 -10.46 1.61 6.60
CA MET A 170 -9.27 1.23 7.40
C MET A 170 -8.54 0.03 6.82
N ASP A 171 -8.54 -0.07 5.51
CA ASP A 171 -7.96 -1.19 4.75
C ASP A 171 -6.59 -1.63 5.25
N SER A 172 -5.71 -0.68 5.54
CA SER A 172 -4.34 -0.95 6.01
C SER A 172 -4.29 -1.69 7.35
N VAL A 173 -5.16 -1.32 8.30
CA VAL A 173 -5.25 -1.96 9.62
C VAL A 173 -5.93 -3.30 9.51
N GLU A 174 -7.04 -3.36 8.80
CA GLU A 174 -7.81 -4.59 8.62
C GLU A 174 -7.00 -5.64 7.87
N ALA A 175 -6.19 -5.25 6.88
CA ALA A 175 -5.28 -6.16 6.19
C ALA A 175 -4.26 -6.82 7.15
N LEU A 176 -3.72 -6.07 8.14
CA LEU A 176 -2.85 -6.64 9.17
C LEU A 176 -3.60 -7.66 10.03
N LEU A 177 -4.84 -7.33 10.44
CA LEU A 177 -5.67 -8.22 11.24
C LEU A 177 -6.02 -9.51 10.47
N ILE A 178 -6.43 -9.37 9.21
CA ILE A 178 -6.78 -10.52 8.34
C ILE A 178 -5.55 -11.41 8.12
N ALA A 179 -4.40 -10.85 7.77
CA ALA A 179 -3.17 -11.62 7.57
C ALA A 179 -2.75 -12.34 8.86
N SER A 180 -2.74 -11.64 9.99
CA SER A 180 -2.39 -12.23 11.30
C SER A 180 -3.37 -13.34 11.72
N LYS A 181 -4.69 -13.14 11.55
CA LYS A 181 -5.72 -14.14 11.86
C LYS A 181 -5.55 -15.41 11.04
N ASN A 182 -5.06 -15.30 9.81
CA ASN A 182 -4.77 -16.43 8.94
C ASN A 182 -3.38 -17.06 9.21
N GLY A 183 -2.68 -16.63 10.26
CA GLY A 183 -1.42 -17.23 10.71
C GLY A 183 -0.20 -16.78 9.92
N PHE A 184 -0.29 -15.76 9.07
CA PHE A 184 0.84 -15.25 8.32
C PHE A 184 1.81 -14.46 9.21
N LYS A 185 3.09 -14.68 8.97
CA LYS A 185 4.15 -13.96 9.65
C LYS A 185 4.32 -12.60 9.01
N ILE A 186 4.20 -11.54 9.83
CA ILE A 186 4.32 -10.16 9.40
C ILE A 186 5.55 -9.54 10.03
N SER A 187 6.40 -8.89 9.25
CA SER A 187 7.57 -8.15 9.71
C SER A 187 7.44 -6.67 9.40
N GLU A 188 8.09 -5.83 10.22
CA GLU A 188 8.25 -4.40 9.93
C GLU A 188 9.73 -4.08 9.69
N ILE A 189 9.99 -3.24 8.68
CA ILE A 189 11.29 -2.64 8.43
C ILE A 189 11.19 -1.11 8.45
N PRO A 190 12.24 -0.40 8.90
CA PRO A 190 12.26 1.04 8.84
C PRO A 190 12.32 1.53 7.39
N VAL A 191 11.48 2.51 7.06
CA VAL A 191 11.50 3.15 5.75
C VAL A 191 11.46 4.67 5.88
N LYS A 192 12.06 5.35 4.91
CA LYS A 192 11.95 6.80 4.76
C LYS A 192 10.86 7.11 3.74
N MET A 193 10.05 8.11 4.05
CA MET A 193 9.06 8.63 3.12
C MET A 193 9.56 9.95 2.55
N ARG A 194 9.21 10.20 1.30
CA ARG A 194 9.43 11.50 0.64
C ARG A 194 8.25 12.43 0.90
N GLU A 195 8.41 13.71 0.66
CA GLU A 195 7.29 14.62 0.56
C GLU A 195 6.46 14.29 -0.68
N ARG A 196 5.14 14.51 -0.60
CA ARG A 196 4.25 14.31 -1.76
C ARG A 196 4.65 15.24 -2.89
N SER A 197 4.85 14.69 -4.08
CA SER A 197 5.27 15.46 -5.26
C SER A 197 4.12 16.19 -5.94
N ALA A 198 2.89 15.63 -5.92
CA ALA A 198 1.68 16.18 -6.54
C ALA A 198 0.39 15.54 -5.95
N GLY A 199 -0.77 15.99 -6.41
CA GLY A 199 -2.08 15.43 -6.04
C GLY A 199 -2.67 15.98 -4.73
N GLN A 200 -3.94 15.64 -4.46
CA GLN A 200 -4.64 16.03 -3.24
C GLN A 200 -4.72 14.84 -2.27
N PRO A 201 -4.54 15.07 -0.93
CA PRO A 201 -4.71 14.01 0.04
C PRO A 201 -6.11 13.42 -0.03
N SER A 202 -6.23 12.11 -0.13
CA SER A 202 -7.51 11.38 -0.17
C SER A 202 -8.36 11.60 1.09
N ASN A 203 -7.73 12.00 2.19
CA ASN A 203 -8.36 12.25 3.48
C ASN A 203 -8.42 13.73 3.83
N ARG A 204 -9.55 14.39 3.60
CA ARG A 204 -9.87 15.65 4.28
C ARG A 204 -10.25 15.37 5.74
N ASN A 205 -9.57 16.04 6.66
CA ASN A 205 -9.60 15.87 8.14
C ASN A 205 -10.98 15.75 8.82
N PHE A 206 -12.09 16.04 8.14
CA PHE A 206 -13.44 15.99 8.72
C PHE A 206 -14.10 14.60 8.68
N ARG A 207 -13.65 13.67 7.83
CA ARG A 207 -14.23 12.32 7.78
C ARG A 207 -13.72 11.39 8.89
N LEU A 208 -12.52 11.62 9.41
CA LEU A 208 -11.98 10.85 10.53
C LEU A 208 -12.82 10.98 11.82
N ILE A 209 -13.44 12.14 12.06
CA ILE A 209 -14.28 12.37 13.26
C ILE A 209 -15.58 11.57 13.18
N TYR A 210 -16.14 11.40 11.98
CA TYR A 210 -17.42 10.70 11.77
C TYR A 210 -17.33 9.18 11.98
N TYR A 211 -16.13 8.60 11.92
CA TYR A 211 -15.90 7.16 12.11
C TYR A 211 -15.53 6.77 13.55
N PHE A 212 -15.28 7.75 14.41
CA PHE A 212 -15.03 7.52 15.83
C PHE A 212 -16.25 7.83 16.74
N LEU A 213 -17.37 8.25 16.17
CA LEU A 213 -18.67 8.42 16.82
C LEU A 213 -19.62 7.31 16.38
#